data_e52d0568ee49895faa9ecf8aa3f9ead6
#
_entry.id   e52d0568ee49895faa9ecf8aa3f9ead6
#
_cell.length_a   1.000
_cell.length_b   1.000
_cell.length_c   1.000
_cell.angle_alpha   90.00
_cell.angle_beta   90.00
_cell.angle_gamma   90.00
#
_symmetry.space_group_name_H-M   'P 1'
#
loop_
_entity.id
_entity.type
_entity.pdbx_description
1 polymer ?
#
loop_
_entity_poly.entity_id
_entity_poly.type
_entity_poly.pdbx_seq_one_letter_code
_entity_poly.pdbx_strand_id
1 'polypeptide(L)'
;MKRSSSRCRSNRAPGPFADECEKGARVIAEKSYTLTKGTVLAPDGTLQARDLSIAGAVVADEDQTDLGGRDTIDCSGLTILPGIIDVHGDAFEREIEPRPGVAIDHRIALGAVDRTLIANGITTAFHGLTISWEPGQRSLDAGRRFLSALDDARPKMQADHRVQVRWETFALNAVDDVLRWLQASPKIALAFNDHTTSTVEKVRAGHHEKLGQWAKRAGLEPAEYVDLAHAVFQRAADVPKAIEQLAAAARAQAIPMLSHDERRLDERRRYRVIGASICEFPLAPEVAANAISNAEAVVLGGPNVIRGGSHTGALSAEDAIRDGLCTVLASDYYYPSLFHAAERLVARGVLPLAEAWALVSTNAAAAMGLSDRGKLAPGCRADCVLADTCGSEWRLVATIAAGRLTRLSHVSLTNRL
;
A
#
# COMPACT_ATOMS: atom_id res chain seq x y z
N MET A 1 -0.51 22.31 59.23
CA MET A 1 0.44 22.97 58.31
C MET A 1 0.02 22.60 56.89
N LYS A 2 -0.61 23.55 56.20
CA LYS A 2 -1.05 23.44 54.81
C LYS A 2 0.12 23.81 53.89
N ARG A 3 0.51 22.95 52.96
CA ARG A 3 1.40 23.32 51.86
C ARG A 3 0.57 23.37 50.56
N SER A 4 0.45 24.57 50.01
CA SER A 4 -0.12 24.90 48.74
C SER A 4 0.82 24.53 47.59
N SER A 5 0.35 23.74 46.63
CA SER A 5 1.05 23.51 45.36
C SER A 5 0.58 24.54 44.34
N SER A 6 1.44 25.50 44.02
CA SER A 6 1.26 26.46 42.93
C SER A 6 1.47 25.77 41.58
N ARG A 7 0.39 25.70 40.77
CA ARG A 7 0.47 25.34 39.33
C ARG A 7 1.06 26.52 38.56
N CYS A 8 2.26 26.36 38.04
CA CYS A 8 2.83 27.27 37.06
C CYS A 8 2.15 27.05 35.72
N ARG A 9 1.21 27.91 35.32
CA ARG A 9 0.72 28.01 33.96
C ARG A 9 1.69 28.88 33.17
N SER A 10 2.48 28.27 32.29
CA SER A 10 3.25 29.00 31.28
C SER A 10 2.35 29.45 30.14
N ASN A 11 1.82 30.66 30.21
CA ASN A 11 1.28 31.40 29.09
C ASN A 11 2.46 31.86 28.21
N ARG A 12 2.90 31.05 27.27
CA ARG A 12 3.69 31.52 26.13
C ARG A 12 2.74 31.73 24.97
N ALA A 13 2.59 32.96 24.54
CA ALA A 13 1.97 33.29 23.26
C ALA A 13 2.75 32.59 22.14
N PRO A 14 2.08 32.03 21.11
CA PRO A 14 2.77 31.46 19.96
C PRO A 14 3.63 32.54 19.30
N GLY A 15 4.91 32.24 19.07
CA GLY A 15 5.84 33.15 18.41
C GLY A 15 5.46 33.34 16.92
N PRO A 16 5.91 34.43 16.29
CA PRO A 16 5.52 34.80 14.92
C PRO A 16 5.84 33.74 13.85
N PHE A 17 6.68 32.77 14.13
CA PHE A 17 7.02 31.68 13.21
C PHE A 17 5.97 30.56 13.09
N ALA A 18 5.05 30.42 14.06
CA ALA A 18 4.00 29.40 14.00
C ALA A 18 2.90 29.78 12.99
N ASP A 19 2.54 31.07 12.94
CA ASP A 19 1.52 31.61 12.03
C ASP A 19 1.97 31.62 10.55
N GLU A 20 3.25 31.82 10.28
CA GLU A 20 3.78 31.80 8.90
C GLU A 20 3.92 30.37 8.39
N CYS A 21 4.21 29.38 9.26
CA CYS A 21 4.29 27.98 8.85
C CYS A 21 2.92 27.39 8.52
N GLU A 22 1.85 27.76 9.26
CA GLU A 22 0.48 27.37 8.95
C GLU A 22 -0.05 28.04 7.69
N LYS A 23 0.27 29.30 7.46
CA LYS A 23 -0.09 30.03 6.24
C LYS A 23 0.64 29.49 5.03
N GLY A 24 1.94 29.15 5.15
CA GLY A 24 2.72 28.54 4.09
C GLY A 24 2.20 27.17 3.66
N ALA A 25 1.82 26.32 4.61
CA ALA A 25 1.27 24.99 4.34
C ALA A 25 -0.13 25.03 3.70
N ARG A 26 -0.98 26.00 4.07
CA ARG A 26 -2.29 26.25 3.45
C ARG A 26 -2.18 26.79 2.04
N VAL A 27 -1.22 27.69 1.77
CA VAL A 27 -1.06 28.33 0.47
C VAL A 27 -0.63 27.35 -0.63
N ILE A 28 0.12 26.28 -0.29
CA ILE A 28 0.56 25.28 -1.27
C ILE A 28 -0.58 24.30 -1.66
N ALA A 29 -1.54 24.07 -0.79
CA ALA A 29 -2.66 23.15 -1.03
C ALA A 29 -3.77 23.71 -1.94
N GLU A 30 -3.78 25.02 -2.20
CA GLU A 30 -4.81 25.71 -3.01
C GLU A 30 -4.30 26.18 -4.38
N LYS A 31 -3.02 25.97 -4.71
CA LYS A 31 -2.47 26.42 -6.00
C LYS A 31 -2.96 25.54 -7.15
N SER A 32 -3.50 26.17 -8.15
CA SER A 32 -3.76 25.55 -9.45
C SER A 32 -2.58 25.78 -10.37
N TYR A 33 -2.18 24.78 -11.13
CA TYR A 33 -1.08 24.85 -12.09
C TYR A 33 -1.31 23.87 -13.25
N THR A 34 -0.52 24.02 -14.31
CA THR A 34 -0.62 23.17 -15.49
C THR A 34 0.72 22.51 -15.78
N LEU A 35 0.70 21.18 -15.96
CA LEU A 35 1.80 20.40 -16.51
C LEU A 35 1.75 20.55 -18.03
N THR A 36 2.77 21.17 -18.64
CA THR A 36 2.77 21.49 -20.07
C THR A 36 3.81 20.68 -20.82
N LYS A 37 3.58 20.46 -22.12
CA LYS A 37 4.52 19.82 -23.06
C LYS A 37 4.91 18.38 -22.70
N GLY A 38 4.20 17.73 -21.78
CA GLY A 38 4.41 16.34 -21.44
C GLY A 38 3.62 15.38 -22.32
N THR A 39 3.93 14.09 -22.19
CA THR A 39 3.11 13.01 -22.77
C THR A 39 2.29 12.37 -21.65
N VAL A 40 0.98 12.53 -21.69
CA VAL A 40 0.05 12.05 -20.66
C VAL A 40 -0.44 10.65 -21.01
N LEU A 41 -0.39 9.72 -20.06
CA LEU A 41 -1.12 8.46 -20.16
C LEU A 41 -2.60 8.72 -19.90
N ALA A 42 -3.39 8.75 -20.95
CA ALA A 42 -4.82 9.00 -20.90
C ALA A 42 -5.61 7.80 -20.31
N PRO A 43 -6.84 8.01 -19.81
CA PRO A 43 -7.66 6.95 -19.21
C PRO A 43 -8.01 5.79 -20.16
N ASP A 44 -7.94 6.00 -21.48
CA ASP A 44 -8.13 4.98 -22.51
C ASP A 44 -6.87 4.16 -22.82
N GLY A 45 -5.77 4.40 -22.09
CA GLY A 45 -4.50 3.72 -22.28
C GLY A 45 -3.62 4.30 -23.37
N THR A 46 -4.04 5.39 -24.07
CA THR A 46 -3.20 6.04 -25.08
C THR A 46 -2.23 7.06 -24.47
N LEU A 47 -1.06 7.22 -25.11
CA LEU A 47 -0.11 8.28 -24.78
C LEU A 47 -0.41 9.51 -25.64
N GLN A 48 -0.75 10.62 -25.01
CA GLN A 48 -1.20 11.85 -25.66
C GLN A 48 -0.29 13.02 -25.31
N ALA A 49 0.27 13.69 -26.32
CA ALA A 49 0.97 14.96 -26.13
C ALA A 49 -0.07 16.05 -25.83
N ARG A 50 -0.32 16.31 -24.56
CA ARG A 50 -1.28 17.31 -24.10
C ARG A 50 -0.89 17.89 -22.75
N ASP A 51 -1.45 19.02 -22.43
CA ASP A 51 -1.32 19.63 -21.11
C ASP A 51 -2.27 18.94 -20.11
N LEU A 52 -1.89 18.95 -18.83
CA LEU A 52 -2.70 18.43 -17.73
C LEU A 52 -2.83 19.50 -16.65
N SER A 53 -4.04 20.02 -16.45
CA SER A 53 -4.32 21.03 -15.44
C SER A 53 -4.68 20.39 -14.10
N ILE A 54 -4.16 20.98 -13.03
CA ILE A 54 -4.41 20.58 -11.63
C ILE A 54 -5.04 21.77 -10.92
N ALA A 55 -6.18 21.50 -10.25
CA ALA A 55 -6.90 22.49 -9.44
C ALA A 55 -6.97 21.98 -7.99
N GLY A 56 -6.14 22.54 -7.12
CA GLY A 56 -6.01 22.06 -5.75
C GLY A 56 -5.61 20.58 -5.71
N ALA A 57 -6.48 19.71 -5.22
CA ALA A 57 -6.20 18.29 -5.05
C ALA A 57 -6.70 17.40 -6.20
N VAL A 58 -7.29 17.95 -7.25
CA VAL A 58 -7.92 17.18 -8.34
C VAL A 58 -7.39 17.60 -9.73
N VAL A 59 -7.50 16.67 -10.67
CA VAL A 59 -7.31 16.96 -12.09
C VAL A 59 -8.47 17.84 -12.55
N ALA A 60 -8.14 18.97 -13.16
CA ALA A 60 -9.12 19.93 -13.63
C ALA A 60 -9.78 19.48 -14.94
N ASP A 61 -10.99 19.97 -15.18
CA ASP A 61 -11.68 19.82 -16.45
C ASP A 61 -11.01 20.71 -17.51
N GLU A 62 -10.89 20.22 -18.74
CA GLU A 62 -10.30 20.98 -19.85
C GLU A 62 -11.10 22.25 -20.18
N ASP A 63 -12.43 22.22 -20.00
CA ASP A 63 -13.31 23.36 -20.24
C ASP A 63 -13.20 24.47 -19.17
N GLN A 64 -12.60 24.19 -18.01
CA GLN A 64 -12.37 25.19 -16.94
C GLN A 64 -11.05 25.94 -17.08
N THR A 65 -10.40 25.84 -18.22
CA THR A 65 -9.08 26.41 -18.50
C THR A 65 -9.12 27.87 -18.94
N ASP A 66 -9.78 28.77 -18.21
CA ASP A 66 -9.37 30.16 -18.25
C ASP A 66 -8.03 30.28 -17.52
N LEU A 67 -6.96 30.01 -18.28
CA LEU A 67 -5.58 29.82 -17.78
C LEU A 67 -4.84 31.15 -17.59
N GLY A 68 -5.54 32.27 -17.56
CA GLY A 68 -4.96 33.57 -17.32
C GLY A 68 -4.27 33.63 -15.95
N GLY A 69 -2.95 33.32 -15.92
CA GLY A 69 -2.11 33.54 -14.75
C GLY A 69 -1.85 32.32 -13.87
N ARG A 70 -2.11 31.07 -14.32
CA ARG A 70 -1.71 29.86 -13.58
C ARG A 70 -0.21 29.60 -13.73
N ASP A 71 0.43 29.11 -12.66
CA ASP A 71 1.79 28.59 -12.72
C ASP A 71 1.86 27.42 -13.70
N THR A 72 2.93 27.32 -14.48
CA THR A 72 3.16 26.21 -15.41
C THR A 72 4.43 25.44 -15.05
N ILE A 73 4.39 24.13 -15.25
CA ILE A 73 5.54 23.25 -15.07
C ILE A 73 5.85 22.62 -16.42
N ASP A 74 7.03 22.94 -16.97
CA ASP A 74 7.49 22.36 -18.23
C ASP A 74 7.88 20.89 -18.03
N CYS A 75 7.13 19.97 -18.65
CA CYS A 75 7.32 18.52 -18.64
C CYS A 75 7.88 17.99 -19.97
N SER A 76 8.57 18.81 -20.74
CA SER A 76 9.17 18.40 -22.01
C SER A 76 10.06 17.16 -21.84
N GLY A 77 9.81 16.12 -22.65
CA GLY A 77 10.51 14.85 -22.59
C GLY A 77 10.09 13.92 -21.46
N LEU A 78 9.06 14.29 -20.69
CA LEU A 78 8.54 13.46 -19.60
C LEU A 78 7.20 12.82 -19.98
N THR A 79 7.00 11.61 -19.45
CA THR A 79 5.71 10.96 -19.42
C THR A 79 5.01 11.24 -18.09
N ILE A 80 3.76 11.66 -18.17
CA ILE A 80 2.89 11.95 -17.02
C ILE A 80 1.97 10.75 -16.83
N LEU A 81 2.19 10.01 -15.77
CA LEU A 81 1.53 8.77 -15.43
C LEU A 81 0.64 8.94 -14.19
N PRO A 82 -0.45 8.18 -14.01
CA PRO A 82 -1.18 8.13 -12.75
C PRO A 82 -0.26 7.76 -11.59
N GLY A 83 -0.53 8.28 -10.40
CA GLY A 83 0.19 7.90 -9.19
C GLY A 83 0.09 6.41 -8.90
N ILE A 84 1.16 5.82 -8.38
CA ILE A 84 1.22 4.40 -8.02
C ILE A 84 0.36 4.17 -6.77
N ILE A 85 -0.42 3.08 -6.82
CA ILE A 85 -1.23 2.56 -5.72
C ILE A 85 -0.65 1.22 -5.30
N ASP A 86 -0.09 1.18 -4.11
CA ASP A 86 0.42 -0.03 -3.50
C ASP A 86 -0.68 -0.69 -2.66
N VAL A 87 -1.12 -1.87 -3.05
CA VAL A 87 -2.20 -2.59 -2.35
C VAL A 87 -1.71 -3.41 -1.15
N HIS A 88 -0.39 -3.66 -1.09
CA HIS A 88 0.24 -4.42 -0.02
C HIS A 88 1.73 -4.06 0.10
N GLY A 89 2.07 -3.25 1.09
CA GLY A 89 3.46 -2.97 1.45
C GLY A 89 3.70 -3.25 2.92
N ASP A 90 4.68 -4.09 3.26
CA ASP A 90 5.08 -4.35 4.64
C ASP A 90 6.49 -3.85 4.98
N ALA A 91 7.15 -3.15 4.04
CA ALA A 91 8.47 -2.56 4.26
C ALA A 91 8.50 -1.57 5.45
N PHE A 92 7.35 -1.01 5.86
CA PHE A 92 7.22 -0.15 7.04
C PHE A 92 7.62 -0.87 8.34
N GLU A 93 7.48 -2.20 8.42
CA GLU A 93 7.90 -2.98 9.59
C GLU A 93 9.37 -2.75 9.92
N ARG A 94 10.24 -2.56 8.90
CA ARG A 94 11.67 -2.30 9.07
C ARG A 94 11.99 -0.88 9.52
N GLU A 95 11.12 0.08 9.23
CA GLU A 95 11.28 1.44 9.72
C GLU A 95 10.89 1.53 11.20
N ILE A 96 9.91 0.71 11.64
CA ILE A 96 9.49 0.62 13.04
C ILE A 96 10.48 -0.21 13.85
N GLU A 97 10.94 -1.34 13.32
CA GLU A 97 11.89 -2.23 13.99
C GLU A 97 13.03 -2.61 13.02
N PRO A 98 14.01 -1.70 12.81
CA PRO A 98 15.11 -1.92 11.86
C PRO A 98 16.02 -3.08 12.23
N ARG A 99 16.00 -3.49 13.50
CA ARG A 99 16.66 -4.69 14.02
C ARG A 99 15.80 -5.32 15.10
N PRO A 100 15.81 -6.64 15.28
CA PRO A 100 15.05 -7.31 16.34
C PRO A 100 15.29 -6.67 17.72
N GLY A 101 14.21 -6.26 18.38
CA GLY A 101 14.26 -5.61 19.70
C GLY A 101 14.67 -4.13 19.70
N VAL A 102 14.87 -3.51 18.54
CA VAL A 102 15.21 -2.07 18.41
C VAL A 102 14.04 -1.32 17.80
N ALA A 103 13.12 -0.87 18.65
CA ALA A 103 11.94 -0.11 18.21
C ALA A 103 12.25 1.39 18.04
N ILE A 104 11.77 1.96 16.95
CA ILE A 104 11.78 3.39 16.65
C ILE A 104 10.39 3.98 16.94
N ASP A 105 10.34 5.24 17.39
CA ASP A 105 9.07 5.95 17.57
C ASP A 105 8.27 5.92 16.27
N HIS A 106 7.01 5.49 16.34
CA HIS A 106 6.17 5.27 15.17
C HIS A 106 5.99 6.54 14.32
N ARG A 107 5.98 7.74 14.92
CA ARG A 107 5.86 9.01 14.17
C ARG A 107 7.10 9.28 13.33
N ILE A 108 8.29 8.92 13.84
CA ILE A 108 9.55 9.06 13.10
C ILE A 108 9.58 8.03 11.96
N ALA A 109 9.26 6.77 12.26
CA ALA A 109 9.21 5.68 11.29
C ALA A 109 8.21 5.96 10.16
N LEU A 110 6.97 6.34 10.51
CA LEU A 110 5.93 6.69 9.54
C LEU A 110 6.31 7.89 8.67
N GLY A 111 6.99 8.89 9.24
CA GLY A 111 7.54 10.00 8.45
C GLY A 111 8.64 9.58 7.47
N ALA A 112 9.44 8.55 7.80
CA ALA A 112 10.40 7.95 6.86
C ALA A 112 9.70 7.16 5.76
N VAL A 113 8.69 6.37 6.14
CA VAL A 113 7.84 5.63 5.20
C VAL A 113 7.18 6.56 4.19
N ASP A 114 6.54 7.65 4.63
CA ASP A 114 5.87 8.63 3.74
C ASP A 114 6.83 9.20 2.70
N ARG A 115 8.04 9.61 3.14
CA ARG A 115 9.07 10.10 2.20
C ARG A 115 9.50 9.02 1.21
N THR A 116 9.65 7.77 1.67
CA THR A 116 10.04 6.66 0.80
C THR A 116 8.96 6.33 -0.22
N LEU A 117 7.68 6.33 0.18
CA LEU A 117 6.56 6.13 -0.74
C LEU A 117 6.58 7.18 -1.86
N ILE A 118 6.60 8.45 -1.49
CA ILE A 118 6.60 9.57 -2.45
C ILE A 118 7.85 9.54 -3.35
N ALA A 119 9.02 9.20 -2.79
CA ALA A 119 10.26 9.06 -3.57
C ALA A 119 10.20 7.95 -4.61
N ASN A 120 9.26 7.01 -4.49
CA ASN A 120 9.04 5.91 -5.42
C ASN A 120 7.73 6.04 -6.24
N GLY A 121 7.10 7.22 -6.26
CA GLY A 121 5.89 7.46 -7.03
C GLY A 121 4.61 6.90 -6.41
N ILE A 122 4.69 6.34 -5.20
CA ILE A 122 3.55 5.74 -4.50
C ILE A 122 2.76 6.84 -3.80
N THR A 123 1.59 7.17 -4.33
CA THR A 123 0.70 8.22 -3.82
C THR A 123 -0.40 7.68 -2.92
N THR A 124 -0.66 6.38 -2.98
CA THR A 124 -1.58 5.64 -2.10
C THR A 124 -0.93 4.33 -1.70
N ALA A 125 -0.88 4.03 -0.40
CA ALA A 125 -0.32 2.78 0.09
C ALA A 125 -1.22 2.12 1.13
N PHE A 126 -1.49 0.83 0.96
CA PHE A 126 -2.09 -0.03 1.96
C PHE A 126 -0.99 -0.76 2.72
N HIS A 127 -0.77 -0.38 3.97
CA HIS A 127 0.19 -1.04 4.84
C HIS A 127 -0.32 -2.41 5.25
N GLY A 128 0.41 -3.46 4.91
CA GLY A 128 0.10 -4.85 5.25
C GLY A 128 0.29 -5.14 6.74
N LEU A 129 -0.57 -4.57 7.58
CA LEU A 129 -0.50 -4.68 9.03
C LEU A 129 -0.93 -6.07 9.49
N THR A 130 0.03 -6.92 9.82
CA THR A 130 -0.25 -8.26 10.34
C THR A 130 -0.73 -8.19 11.80
N ILE A 131 -1.87 -8.82 12.06
CA ILE A 131 -2.43 -9.01 13.39
C ILE A 131 -2.45 -10.51 13.68
N SER A 132 -1.53 -10.96 14.53
CA SER A 132 -1.30 -12.36 14.83
C SER A 132 -1.48 -12.64 16.32
N TRP A 133 -1.55 -13.92 16.65
CA TRP A 133 -1.42 -14.43 18.02
C TRP A 133 0.04 -14.38 18.53
N GLU A 134 1.00 -14.15 17.64
CA GLU A 134 2.40 -14.00 17.98
C GLU A 134 2.62 -12.78 18.87
N PRO A 135 3.47 -12.83 19.89
CA PRO A 135 3.96 -11.64 20.57
C PRO A 135 4.86 -10.80 19.66
N GLY A 136 5.26 -9.61 20.14
CA GLY A 136 6.17 -8.73 19.41
C GLY A 136 5.48 -7.86 18.37
N GLN A 137 6.15 -7.64 17.22
CA GLN A 137 5.77 -6.65 16.22
C GLN A 137 4.42 -6.93 15.55
N ARG A 138 4.00 -8.20 15.47
CA ARG A 138 2.74 -8.62 14.84
C ARG A 138 1.62 -8.90 15.85
N SER A 139 1.84 -8.56 17.12
CA SER A 139 0.83 -8.69 18.16
C SER A 139 -0.32 -7.71 17.98
N LEU A 140 -1.46 -8.03 18.57
CA LEU A 140 -2.61 -7.14 18.62
C LEU A 140 -2.27 -5.76 19.21
N ASP A 141 -1.44 -5.71 20.27
CA ASP A 141 -1.04 -4.46 20.89
C ASP A 141 -0.10 -3.63 20.01
N ALA A 142 0.77 -4.27 19.22
CA ALA A 142 1.57 -3.57 18.21
C ALA A 142 0.66 -2.96 17.12
N GLY A 143 -0.34 -3.70 16.67
CA GLY A 143 -1.34 -3.22 15.73
C GLY A 143 -2.12 -2.01 16.23
N ARG A 144 -2.57 -2.03 17.49
CA ARG A 144 -3.24 -0.89 18.13
C ARG A 144 -2.35 0.36 18.16
N ARG A 145 -1.08 0.21 18.55
CA ARG A 145 -0.12 1.33 18.57
C ARG A 145 0.14 1.89 17.17
N PHE A 146 0.30 1.01 16.17
CA PHE A 146 0.50 1.43 14.78
C PHE A 146 -0.68 2.25 14.26
N LEU A 147 -1.91 1.75 14.41
CA LEU A 147 -3.11 2.44 13.95
C LEU A 147 -3.30 3.80 14.62
N SER A 148 -3.11 3.89 15.93
CA SER A 148 -3.17 5.16 16.67
C SER A 148 -2.12 6.16 16.16
N ALA A 149 -0.88 5.73 15.99
CA ALA A 149 0.19 6.59 15.50
C ALA A 149 -0.03 7.04 14.04
N LEU A 150 -0.59 6.16 13.21
CA LEU A 150 -0.92 6.48 11.83
C LEU A 150 -2.05 7.51 11.74
N ASP A 151 -3.09 7.40 12.57
CA ASP A 151 -4.19 8.37 12.60
C ASP A 151 -3.70 9.77 13.01
N ASP A 152 -2.81 9.84 13.99
CA ASP A 152 -2.16 11.09 14.42
C ASP A 152 -1.24 11.69 13.35
N ALA A 153 -0.60 10.85 12.54
CA ALA A 153 0.36 11.28 11.53
C ALA A 153 -0.27 11.68 10.19
N ARG A 154 -1.39 11.04 9.79
CA ARG A 154 -2.06 11.22 8.47
C ARG A 154 -2.24 12.68 8.03
N PRO A 155 -2.65 13.64 8.89
CA PRO A 155 -2.85 15.01 8.45
C PRO A 155 -1.58 15.72 7.93
N LYS A 156 -0.41 15.18 8.25
CA LYS A 156 0.90 15.74 7.88
C LYS A 156 1.59 14.97 6.76
N MET A 157 1.01 13.85 6.33
CA MET A 157 1.57 12.99 5.30
C MET A 157 1.23 13.48 3.89
N GLN A 158 2.06 13.10 2.94
CA GLN A 158 1.88 13.44 1.52
C GLN A 158 1.12 12.35 0.79
N ALA A 159 1.50 11.09 0.96
CA ALA A 159 0.76 9.95 0.42
C ALA A 159 -0.55 9.71 1.18
N ASP A 160 -1.51 9.05 0.54
CA ASP A 160 -2.70 8.53 1.22
C ASP A 160 -2.39 7.18 1.86
N HIS A 161 -2.10 7.21 3.16
CA HIS A 161 -1.79 6.02 3.94
C HIS A 161 -3.08 5.31 4.36
N ARG A 162 -3.22 4.08 3.95
CA ARG A 162 -4.31 3.15 4.24
C ARG A 162 -3.77 1.91 4.91
N VAL A 163 -4.64 1.05 5.40
CA VAL A 163 -4.23 -0.18 6.08
C VAL A 163 -4.93 -1.38 5.47
N GLN A 164 -4.16 -2.38 5.12
CA GLN A 164 -4.64 -3.73 4.89
C GLN A 164 -4.44 -4.50 6.21
N VAL A 165 -5.51 -4.74 6.94
CA VAL A 165 -5.47 -5.57 8.15
C VAL A 165 -5.29 -7.03 7.71
N ARG A 166 -4.07 -7.54 7.84
CA ARG A 166 -3.74 -8.96 7.60
C ARG A 166 -4.04 -9.73 8.87
N TRP A 167 -5.28 -10.13 9.01
CA TRP A 167 -5.70 -10.88 10.17
C TRP A 167 -5.31 -12.36 10.04
N GLU A 168 -4.40 -12.80 10.91
CA GLU A 168 -4.11 -14.24 11.09
C GLU A 168 -5.35 -14.93 11.63
N THR A 169 -5.88 -15.92 10.91
CA THR A 169 -7.20 -16.49 11.18
C THR A 169 -7.33 -17.13 12.56
N PHE A 170 -6.21 -17.50 13.19
CA PHE A 170 -6.15 -18.01 14.55
C PHE A 170 -5.96 -16.93 15.63
N ALA A 171 -5.82 -15.66 15.26
CA ALA A 171 -5.78 -14.53 16.21
C ALA A 171 -7.19 -14.18 16.71
N LEU A 172 -7.86 -15.16 17.33
CA LEU A 172 -9.25 -15.07 17.74
C LEU A 172 -9.49 -14.00 18.82
N ASN A 173 -8.48 -13.67 19.60
CA ASN A 173 -8.50 -12.59 20.58
C ASN A 173 -8.53 -11.19 19.93
N ALA A 174 -8.24 -11.07 18.64
CA ALA A 174 -8.22 -9.81 17.91
C ALA A 174 -9.55 -9.50 17.19
N VAL A 175 -10.50 -10.42 17.15
CA VAL A 175 -11.75 -10.29 16.37
C VAL A 175 -12.51 -9.00 16.72
N ASP A 176 -12.69 -8.72 18.02
CA ASP A 176 -13.42 -7.52 18.44
C ASP A 176 -12.70 -6.21 18.08
N ASP A 177 -11.37 -6.20 18.10
CA ASP A 177 -10.59 -5.05 17.66
C ASP A 177 -10.71 -4.83 16.16
N VAL A 178 -10.55 -5.89 15.37
CA VAL A 178 -10.70 -5.83 13.91
C VAL A 178 -12.10 -5.35 13.54
N LEU A 179 -13.15 -5.84 14.18
CA LEU A 179 -14.53 -5.36 13.98
C LEU A 179 -14.66 -3.85 14.22
N ARG A 180 -14.07 -3.36 15.32
CA ARG A 180 -14.08 -1.91 15.60
C ARG A 180 -13.33 -1.12 14.54
N TRP A 181 -12.18 -1.60 14.07
CA TRP A 181 -11.40 -0.93 13.03
C TRP A 181 -12.12 -0.88 11.68
N LEU A 182 -12.79 -1.99 11.29
CA LEU A 182 -13.62 -2.02 10.08
C LEU A 182 -14.75 -1.00 10.13
N GLN A 183 -15.34 -0.75 11.32
CA GLN A 183 -16.40 0.24 11.49
C GLN A 183 -15.90 1.69 11.54
N ALA A 184 -14.68 1.89 12.05
CA ALA A 184 -14.13 3.22 12.34
C ALA A 184 -13.54 3.93 11.13
N SER A 185 -13.09 3.21 10.09
CA SER A 185 -12.32 3.80 8.99
C SER A 185 -12.66 3.22 7.63
N PRO A 186 -13.00 4.08 6.64
CA PRO A 186 -13.16 3.65 5.25
C PRO A 186 -11.81 3.41 4.54
N LYS A 187 -10.69 3.67 5.22
CA LYS A 187 -9.33 3.52 4.68
C LYS A 187 -8.69 2.18 5.05
N ILE A 188 -9.52 1.15 5.11
CA ILE A 188 -9.12 -0.19 5.52
C ILE A 188 -9.46 -1.21 4.43
N ALA A 189 -8.67 -2.27 4.33
CA ALA A 189 -8.96 -3.53 3.66
C ALA A 189 -8.74 -4.68 4.65
N LEU A 190 -9.40 -5.80 4.44
CA LEU A 190 -9.27 -6.98 5.30
C LEU A 190 -8.66 -8.13 4.50
N ALA A 191 -7.52 -8.64 4.96
CA ALA A 191 -6.89 -9.82 4.37
C ALA A 191 -6.91 -10.98 5.37
N PHE A 192 -7.35 -12.15 4.89
CA PHE A 192 -7.36 -13.39 5.67
C PHE A 192 -6.06 -14.15 5.42
N ASN A 193 -5.30 -14.40 6.47
CA ASN A 193 -4.05 -15.17 6.44
C ASN A 193 -4.19 -16.43 7.30
N ASP A 194 -3.74 -17.57 6.81
CA ASP A 194 -3.61 -18.80 7.60
C ASP A 194 -2.18 -19.32 7.55
N HIS A 195 -1.32 -18.69 8.31
CA HIS A 195 0.05 -19.17 8.50
C HIS A 195 0.13 -20.23 9.63
N THR A 196 -0.83 -20.25 10.54
CA THR A 196 -0.83 -21.16 11.69
C THR A 196 -0.97 -22.62 11.26
N THR A 197 -1.95 -22.91 10.40
CA THR A 197 -2.13 -24.27 9.85
C THR A 197 -0.86 -24.74 9.15
N SER A 198 -0.31 -23.89 8.25
CA SER A 198 0.91 -24.26 7.51
C SER A 198 2.14 -24.41 8.42
N THR A 199 2.24 -23.62 9.49
CA THR A 199 3.32 -23.73 10.47
C THR A 199 3.24 -25.04 11.24
N VAL A 200 2.06 -25.38 11.77
CA VAL A 200 1.85 -26.64 12.53
C VAL A 200 2.08 -27.87 11.64
N GLU A 201 1.60 -27.83 10.38
CA GLU A 201 1.84 -28.91 9.42
C GLU A 201 3.33 -29.12 9.13
N LYS A 202 4.08 -28.02 8.88
CA LYS A 202 5.52 -28.09 8.65
C LYS A 202 6.29 -28.63 9.84
N VAL A 203 5.96 -28.16 11.06
CA VAL A 203 6.58 -28.67 12.29
C VAL A 203 6.32 -30.16 12.46
N ARG A 204 5.09 -30.63 12.26
CA ARG A 204 4.73 -32.05 12.31
C ARG A 204 5.45 -32.88 11.25
N ALA A 205 5.72 -32.33 10.08
CA ALA A 205 6.46 -32.94 8.99
C ALA A 205 8.00 -32.91 9.21
N GLY A 206 8.48 -32.29 10.30
CA GLY A 206 9.91 -32.17 10.59
C GLY A 206 10.63 -31.08 9.85
N HIS A 207 9.91 -30.11 9.23
CA HIS A 207 10.48 -28.97 8.53
C HIS A 207 10.68 -27.80 9.50
N HIS A 208 11.92 -27.60 9.94
CA HIS A 208 12.27 -26.60 10.96
C HIS A 208 13.13 -25.42 10.41
N GLU A 209 13.35 -25.36 9.09
CA GLU A 209 14.33 -24.45 8.47
C GLU A 209 14.04 -22.95 8.76
N LYS A 210 12.75 -22.58 8.87
CA LYS A 210 12.33 -21.21 9.17
C LYS A 210 11.91 -20.95 10.61
N LEU A 211 11.85 -22.00 11.43
CA LEU A 211 11.34 -21.93 12.80
C LEU A 211 12.12 -20.92 13.66
N GLY A 212 13.46 -20.96 13.58
CA GLY A 212 14.32 -20.02 14.30
C GLY A 212 14.09 -18.55 13.91
N GLN A 213 13.73 -18.29 12.65
CA GLN A 213 13.42 -16.94 12.18
C GLN A 213 12.08 -16.45 12.74
N TRP A 214 11.06 -17.33 12.75
CA TRP A 214 9.73 -17.01 13.28
C TRP A 214 9.77 -16.78 14.78
N ALA A 215 10.41 -17.67 15.52
CA ALA A 215 10.59 -17.55 16.96
C ALA A 215 11.33 -16.26 17.33
N LYS A 216 12.45 -15.97 16.63
CA LYS A 216 13.22 -14.72 16.85
C LYS A 216 12.38 -13.47 16.60
N ARG A 217 11.55 -13.45 15.54
CA ARG A 217 10.64 -12.32 15.26
C ARG A 217 9.62 -12.13 16.39
N ALA A 218 9.12 -13.24 16.94
CA ALA A 218 8.18 -13.23 18.06
C ALA A 218 8.86 -12.96 19.42
N GLY A 219 10.19 -12.91 19.48
CA GLY A 219 10.93 -12.76 20.73
C GLY A 219 10.87 -14.01 21.62
N LEU A 220 10.71 -15.19 21.01
CA LEU A 220 10.57 -16.48 21.69
C LEU A 220 11.73 -17.42 21.34
N GLU A 221 11.96 -18.42 22.19
CA GLU A 221 12.75 -19.58 21.81
C GLU A 221 11.96 -20.52 20.86
N PRO A 222 12.63 -21.26 19.96
CA PRO A 222 11.94 -22.11 19.00
C PRO A 222 10.94 -23.10 19.61
N ALA A 223 11.23 -23.68 20.76
CA ALA A 223 10.33 -24.60 21.45
C ALA A 223 9.07 -23.88 21.97
N GLU A 224 9.24 -22.70 22.58
CA GLU A 224 8.13 -21.87 23.08
C GLU A 224 7.21 -21.43 21.94
N TYR A 225 7.78 -21.10 20.78
CA TYR A 225 6.99 -20.74 19.59
C TYR A 225 6.14 -21.90 19.10
N VAL A 226 6.70 -23.12 19.07
CA VAL A 226 5.98 -24.35 18.68
C VAL A 226 4.86 -24.67 19.66
N ASP A 227 5.12 -24.59 20.96
CA ASP A 227 4.12 -24.84 22.00
C ASP A 227 2.96 -23.85 21.90
N LEU A 228 3.26 -22.57 21.69
CA LEU A 228 2.26 -21.52 21.49
C LEU A 228 1.44 -21.76 20.22
N ALA A 229 2.09 -22.09 19.09
CA ALA A 229 1.42 -22.42 17.83
C ALA A 229 0.47 -23.63 17.98
N HIS A 230 0.91 -24.67 18.67
CA HIS A 230 0.06 -25.82 18.97
C HIS A 230 -1.13 -25.46 19.87
N ALA A 231 -0.91 -24.67 20.92
CA ALA A 231 -1.99 -24.22 21.81
C ALA A 231 -3.05 -23.39 21.08
N VAL A 232 -2.62 -22.49 20.19
CA VAL A 232 -3.52 -21.69 19.36
C VAL A 232 -4.27 -22.59 18.36
N PHE A 233 -3.59 -23.57 17.77
CA PHE A 233 -4.20 -24.49 16.81
C PHE A 233 -5.30 -25.38 17.41
N GLN A 234 -5.29 -25.62 18.72
CA GLN A 234 -6.39 -26.34 19.40
C GLN A 234 -7.76 -25.63 19.24
N ARG A 235 -7.74 -24.35 18.91
CA ARG A 235 -8.95 -23.54 18.68
C ARG A 235 -9.42 -23.54 17.23
N ALA A 236 -8.94 -24.43 16.39
CA ALA A 236 -9.28 -24.50 14.96
C ALA A 236 -10.79 -24.55 14.69
N ALA A 237 -11.57 -25.16 15.58
CA ALA A 237 -13.03 -25.22 15.47
C ALA A 237 -13.75 -23.86 15.56
N ASP A 238 -13.11 -22.86 16.19
CA ASP A 238 -13.66 -21.49 16.34
C ASP A 238 -13.39 -20.61 15.12
N VAL A 239 -12.35 -20.94 14.33
CA VAL A 239 -11.84 -20.12 13.21
C VAL A 239 -12.90 -19.85 12.14
N PRO A 240 -13.69 -20.82 11.64
CA PRO A 240 -14.68 -20.54 10.60
C PRO A 240 -15.73 -19.52 11.02
N LYS A 241 -16.15 -19.54 12.28
CA LYS A 241 -17.11 -18.58 12.83
C LYS A 241 -16.52 -17.16 12.87
N ALA A 242 -15.28 -17.03 13.28
CA ALA A 242 -14.58 -15.74 13.32
C ALA A 242 -14.36 -15.17 11.91
N ILE A 243 -13.98 -15.99 10.94
CA ILE A 243 -13.86 -15.61 9.52
C ILE A 243 -15.20 -15.06 9.02
N GLU A 244 -16.31 -15.79 9.21
CA GLU A 244 -17.64 -15.33 8.74
C GLU A 244 -18.07 -14.02 9.42
N GLN A 245 -17.81 -13.87 10.72
CA GLN A 245 -18.13 -12.66 11.47
C GLN A 245 -17.42 -11.43 10.92
N LEU A 246 -16.09 -11.53 10.65
CA LEU A 246 -15.32 -10.44 10.08
C LEU A 246 -15.71 -10.18 8.62
N ALA A 247 -15.93 -11.23 7.83
CA ALA A 247 -16.35 -11.10 6.45
C ALA A 247 -17.72 -10.43 6.33
N ALA A 248 -18.68 -10.78 7.20
CA ALA A 248 -19.99 -10.14 7.24
C ALA A 248 -19.88 -8.64 7.56
N ALA A 249 -19.04 -8.27 8.53
CA ALA A 249 -18.80 -6.88 8.87
C ALA A 249 -18.13 -6.10 7.71
N ALA A 250 -17.15 -6.71 7.02
CA ALA A 250 -16.49 -6.11 5.87
C ALA A 250 -17.47 -5.90 4.70
N ARG A 251 -18.31 -6.89 4.38
CA ARG A 251 -19.36 -6.77 3.35
C ARG A 251 -20.34 -5.65 3.65
N ALA A 252 -20.77 -5.52 4.91
CA ALA A 252 -21.71 -4.47 5.33
C ALA A 252 -21.16 -3.05 5.14
N GLN A 253 -19.85 -2.88 5.11
CA GLN A 253 -19.14 -1.62 4.92
C GLN A 253 -18.53 -1.47 3.53
N ALA A 254 -18.77 -2.41 2.60
CA ALA A 254 -18.14 -2.48 1.28
C ALA A 254 -16.59 -2.41 1.35
N ILE A 255 -16.00 -2.98 2.39
CA ILE A 255 -14.55 -3.04 2.59
C ILE A 255 -13.96 -4.14 1.69
N PRO A 256 -12.91 -3.84 0.89
CA PRO A 256 -12.23 -4.84 0.09
C PRO A 256 -11.70 -5.99 0.94
N MET A 257 -11.94 -7.22 0.51
CA MET A 257 -11.45 -8.42 1.18
C MET A 257 -10.49 -9.21 0.30
N LEU A 258 -9.38 -9.62 0.90
CA LEU A 258 -8.31 -10.39 0.28
C LEU A 258 -8.14 -11.74 0.99
N SER A 259 -7.64 -12.71 0.25
CA SER A 259 -7.13 -13.97 0.82
C SER A 259 -5.67 -14.14 0.42
N HIS A 260 -4.83 -14.59 1.34
CA HIS A 260 -3.38 -14.54 1.20
C HIS A 260 -2.77 -15.96 1.16
N ASP A 261 -1.78 -16.16 0.25
CA ASP A 261 -0.98 -17.41 0.14
C ASP A 261 -1.78 -18.68 -0.14
N GLU A 262 -2.88 -18.58 -0.87
CA GLU A 262 -3.69 -19.75 -1.23
C GLU A 262 -2.92 -20.75 -2.09
N ARG A 263 -3.07 -22.04 -1.75
CA ARG A 263 -2.37 -23.15 -2.40
C ARG A 263 -3.28 -24.03 -3.21
N ARG A 264 -4.57 -24.05 -2.86
CA ARG A 264 -5.55 -25.00 -3.40
C ARG A 264 -6.82 -24.31 -3.84
N LEU A 265 -7.48 -24.90 -4.81
CA LEU A 265 -8.74 -24.40 -5.36
C LEU A 265 -9.89 -24.35 -4.35
N ASP A 266 -9.89 -25.25 -3.36
CA ASP A 266 -10.92 -25.27 -2.31
C ASP A 266 -10.75 -24.08 -1.33
N GLU A 267 -9.51 -23.63 -1.08
CA GLU A 267 -9.22 -22.42 -0.32
C GLU A 267 -9.77 -21.18 -1.06
N ARG A 268 -9.43 -21.03 -2.36
CA ARG A 268 -9.96 -19.93 -3.18
C ARG A 268 -11.49 -19.90 -3.20
N ARG A 269 -12.13 -21.04 -3.40
CA ARG A 269 -13.60 -21.16 -3.41
C ARG A 269 -14.23 -20.76 -2.09
N ARG A 270 -13.63 -21.17 -0.97
CA ARG A 270 -14.06 -20.81 0.39
C ARG A 270 -14.03 -19.31 0.62
N TYR A 271 -12.91 -18.66 0.28
CA TYR A 271 -12.76 -17.22 0.45
C TYR A 271 -13.66 -16.42 -0.50
N ARG A 272 -13.89 -16.90 -1.71
CA ARG A 272 -14.88 -16.30 -2.63
C ARG A 272 -16.28 -16.31 -2.06
N VAL A 273 -16.72 -17.40 -1.46
CA VAL A 273 -18.07 -17.51 -0.85
C VAL A 273 -18.31 -16.47 0.22
N ILE A 274 -17.29 -16.12 0.99
CA ILE A 274 -17.39 -15.07 2.01
C ILE A 274 -17.18 -13.65 1.44
N GLY A 275 -16.92 -13.50 0.13
CA GLY A 275 -16.81 -12.23 -0.55
C GLY A 275 -15.39 -11.68 -0.70
N ALA A 276 -14.34 -12.47 -0.40
CA ALA A 276 -12.97 -12.08 -0.70
C ALA A 276 -12.71 -12.21 -2.21
N SER A 277 -12.70 -11.09 -2.92
CA SER A 277 -12.57 -10.99 -4.38
C SER A 277 -11.15 -10.68 -4.86
N ILE A 278 -10.18 -10.64 -3.95
CA ILE A 278 -8.79 -10.39 -4.27
C ILE A 278 -7.96 -11.58 -3.79
N CYS A 279 -7.34 -12.29 -4.74
CA CYS A 279 -6.43 -13.40 -4.51
C CYS A 279 -5.00 -12.86 -4.41
N GLU A 280 -4.45 -12.81 -3.21
CA GLU A 280 -3.17 -12.19 -2.93
C GLU A 280 -2.07 -13.25 -2.76
N PHE A 281 -1.03 -13.15 -3.58
CA PHE A 281 0.13 -14.05 -3.61
C PHE A 281 -0.23 -15.54 -3.69
N PRO A 282 -1.12 -15.95 -4.63
CA PRO A 282 -1.40 -17.37 -4.83
C PRO A 282 -0.11 -18.15 -5.07
N LEU A 283 0.00 -19.31 -4.43
CA LEU A 283 1.20 -20.15 -4.50
C LEU A 283 1.17 -21.15 -5.66
N ALA A 284 0.02 -21.30 -6.33
CA ALA A 284 -0.18 -22.23 -7.42
C ALA A 284 -0.84 -21.54 -8.63
N PRO A 285 -0.37 -21.81 -9.88
CA PRO A 285 -0.92 -21.21 -11.08
C PRO A 285 -2.42 -21.47 -11.27
N GLU A 286 -2.89 -22.65 -10.91
CA GLU A 286 -4.31 -23.03 -11.01
C GLU A 286 -5.21 -22.22 -10.08
N VAL A 287 -4.70 -21.74 -8.95
CA VAL A 287 -5.42 -20.84 -8.03
C VAL A 287 -5.58 -19.47 -8.68
N ALA A 288 -4.48 -18.92 -9.23
CA ALA A 288 -4.51 -17.67 -9.97
C ALA A 288 -5.45 -17.73 -11.17
N ALA A 289 -5.35 -18.80 -11.98
CA ALA A 289 -6.24 -19.02 -13.14
C ALA A 289 -7.71 -19.12 -12.73
N ASN A 290 -8.01 -19.77 -11.60
CA ASN A 290 -9.37 -19.85 -11.08
C ASN A 290 -9.87 -18.48 -10.59
N ALA A 291 -9.03 -17.64 -9.99
CA ALA A 291 -9.40 -16.28 -9.60
C ALA A 291 -9.72 -15.44 -10.87
N ILE A 292 -8.83 -15.43 -11.85
CA ILE A 292 -9.04 -14.71 -13.13
C ILE A 292 -10.32 -15.13 -13.84
N SER A 293 -10.58 -16.45 -13.92
CA SER A 293 -11.80 -16.97 -14.60
C SER A 293 -13.11 -16.56 -13.90
N ASN A 294 -13.03 -16.08 -12.67
CA ASN A 294 -14.14 -15.55 -11.88
C ASN A 294 -14.11 -14.01 -11.76
N ALA A 295 -13.34 -13.32 -12.61
CA ALA A 295 -13.17 -11.86 -12.60
C ALA A 295 -12.69 -11.30 -11.26
N GLU A 296 -11.91 -12.06 -10.53
CA GLU A 296 -11.27 -11.65 -9.28
C GLU A 296 -9.88 -11.08 -9.56
N ALA A 297 -9.45 -10.12 -8.77
CA ALA A 297 -8.10 -9.57 -8.88
C ALA A 297 -7.06 -10.59 -8.37
N VAL A 298 -5.93 -10.68 -9.06
CA VAL A 298 -4.77 -11.46 -8.61
C VAL A 298 -3.61 -10.52 -8.38
N VAL A 299 -3.10 -10.51 -7.16
CA VAL A 299 -1.98 -9.66 -6.72
C VAL A 299 -0.71 -10.49 -6.63
N LEU A 300 0.36 -10.03 -7.28
CA LEU A 300 1.70 -10.61 -7.15
C LEU A 300 2.74 -9.57 -6.72
N GLY A 301 3.88 -10.02 -6.22
CA GLY A 301 4.93 -9.14 -5.73
C GLY A 301 5.77 -8.50 -6.84
N GLY A 302 5.87 -7.17 -6.86
CA GLY A 302 6.82 -6.44 -7.71
C GLY A 302 8.28 -6.89 -7.53
N PRO A 303 8.75 -7.22 -6.30
CA PRO A 303 10.09 -7.78 -6.10
C PRO A 303 10.37 -9.05 -6.90
N ASN A 304 9.35 -9.88 -7.15
CA ASN A 304 9.47 -11.09 -7.96
C ASN A 304 9.78 -10.74 -9.42
N VAL A 305 9.14 -9.71 -9.99
CA VAL A 305 9.42 -9.22 -11.35
C VAL A 305 10.86 -8.69 -11.45
N ILE A 306 11.27 -7.81 -10.53
CA ILE A 306 12.60 -7.17 -10.63
C ILE A 306 13.75 -8.14 -10.36
N ARG A 307 13.53 -9.22 -9.61
CA ARG A 307 14.56 -10.25 -9.36
C ARG A 307 14.64 -11.29 -10.47
N GLY A 308 13.63 -11.39 -11.32
CA GLY A 308 13.56 -12.39 -12.38
C GLY A 308 13.14 -13.78 -11.90
N GLY A 309 12.24 -13.84 -10.90
CA GLY A 309 11.67 -15.07 -10.36
C GLY A 309 11.40 -15.04 -8.87
N SER A 310 10.65 -16.02 -8.40
CA SER A 310 10.33 -16.19 -6.97
C SER A 310 11.56 -16.66 -6.18
N HIS A 311 11.79 -16.08 -5.01
CA HIS A 311 12.84 -16.52 -4.09
C HIS A 311 12.47 -17.78 -3.29
N THR A 312 11.19 -18.16 -3.33
CA THR A 312 10.66 -19.33 -2.62
C THR A 312 10.34 -20.50 -3.55
N GLY A 313 10.58 -20.36 -4.87
CA GLY A 313 10.15 -21.34 -5.87
C GLY A 313 8.64 -21.31 -6.15
N ALA A 314 7.92 -20.29 -5.65
CA ALA A 314 6.52 -20.04 -5.97
C ALA A 314 6.35 -19.47 -7.40
N LEU A 315 5.11 -19.14 -7.77
CA LEU A 315 4.74 -18.61 -9.08
C LEU A 315 5.65 -17.42 -9.49
N SER A 316 6.25 -17.50 -10.68
CA SER A 316 6.97 -16.39 -11.29
C SER A 316 5.97 -15.30 -11.66
N ALA A 317 6.16 -14.07 -11.14
CA ALA A 317 5.24 -12.98 -11.44
C ALA A 317 5.30 -12.57 -12.93
N GLU A 318 6.49 -12.58 -13.54
CA GLU A 318 6.64 -12.25 -14.98
C GLU A 318 5.94 -13.29 -15.86
N ASP A 319 6.10 -14.59 -15.56
CA ASP A 319 5.41 -15.65 -16.33
C ASP A 319 3.91 -15.58 -16.12
N ALA A 320 3.45 -15.38 -14.88
CA ALA A 320 2.04 -15.19 -14.59
C ALA A 320 1.43 -13.98 -15.31
N ILE A 321 2.18 -12.88 -15.45
CA ILE A 321 1.74 -11.71 -16.23
C ILE A 321 1.65 -12.05 -17.72
N ARG A 322 2.62 -12.77 -18.29
CA ARG A 322 2.57 -13.24 -19.69
C ARG A 322 1.36 -14.12 -19.96
N ASP A 323 0.99 -14.95 -19.00
CA ASP A 323 -0.13 -15.88 -19.08
C ASP A 323 -1.48 -15.24 -18.70
N GLY A 324 -1.50 -13.92 -18.39
CA GLY A 324 -2.72 -13.21 -17.99
C GLY A 324 -3.24 -13.59 -16.61
N LEU A 325 -2.40 -14.14 -15.74
CA LEU A 325 -2.73 -14.62 -14.39
C LEU A 325 -2.45 -13.62 -13.27
N CYS A 326 -2.05 -12.39 -13.61
CA CYS A 326 -1.79 -11.32 -12.65
C CYS A 326 -2.44 -10.02 -13.12
N THR A 327 -3.19 -9.38 -12.26
CA THR A 327 -3.86 -8.10 -12.57
C THR A 327 -3.33 -6.92 -11.79
N VAL A 328 -2.63 -7.15 -10.67
CA VAL A 328 -2.10 -6.11 -9.78
C VAL A 328 -0.72 -6.51 -9.28
N LEU A 329 0.18 -5.53 -9.15
CA LEU A 329 1.45 -5.69 -8.46
C LEU A 329 1.44 -4.95 -7.13
N ALA A 330 2.02 -5.57 -6.11
CA ALA A 330 2.23 -5.00 -4.78
C ALA A 330 3.72 -4.86 -4.46
N SER A 331 4.09 -3.90 -3.61
CA SER A 331 5.51 -3.68 -3.27
C SER A 331 6.07 -4.73 -2.33
N ASP A 332 5.20 -5.38 -1.55
CA ASP A 332 5.59 -6.37 -0.55
C ASP A 332 6.63 -5.76 0.42
N TYR A 333 7.81 -6.31 0.50
CA TYR A 333 8.89 -5.84 1.38
C TYR A 333 9.79 -4.75 0.76
N TYR A 334 9.50 -4.22 -0.46
CA TYR A 334 10.40 -3.30 -1.17
C TYR A 334 9.65 -2.28 -2.04
N TYR A 335 9.39 -1.09 -1.51
CA TYR A 335 8.62 -0.02 -2.18
C TYR A 335 9.11 0.35 -3.58
N PRO A 336 10.43 0.43 -3.87
CA PRO A 336 10.89 0.78 -5.22
C PRO A 336 10.47 -0.23 -6.30
N SER A 337 10.06 -1.43 -5.92
CA SER A 337 9.76 -2.50 -6.87
C SER A 337 8.64 -2.19 -7.84
N LEU A 338 7.65 -1.38 -7.46
CA LEU A 338 6.48 -1.13 -8.32
C LEU A 338 6.85 -0.33 -9.57
N PHE A 339 7.59 0.76 -9.41
CA PHE A 339 8.07 1.56 -10.54
C PHE A 339 8.98 0.72 -11.44
N HIS A 340 9.96 0.03 -10.86
CA HIS A 340 10.92 -0.76 -11.61
C HIS A 340 10.33 -2.06 -12.20
N ALA A 341 9.26 -2.61 -11.63
CA ALA A 341 8.56 -3.74 -12.24
C ALA A 341 7.87 -3.32 -13.54
N ALA A 342 7.16 -2.18 -13.54
CA ALA A 342 6.55 -1.66 -14.76
C ALA A 342 7.61 -1.37 -15.84
N GLU A 343 8.70 -0.67 -15.47
CA GLU A 343 9.86 -0.45 -16.35
C GLU A 343 10.36 -1.76 -16.97
N ARG A 344 10.59 -2.77 -16.15
CA ARG A 344 11.19 -4.04 -16.59
C ARG A 344 10.26 -4.84 -17.50
N LEU A 345 8.96 -4.83 -17.21
CA LEU A 345 7.97 -5.49 -18.07
C LEU A 345 7.94 -4.86 -19.48
N VAL A 346 8.02 -3.54 -19.55
CA VAL A 346 8.09 -2.82 -20.83
C VAL A 346 9.42 -3.07 -21.54
N ALA A 347 10.55 -2.92 -20.85
CA ALA A 347 11.88 -3.11 -21.43
C ALA A 347 12.09 -4.52 -21.98
N ARG A 348 11.42 -5.54 -21.39
CA ARG A 348 11.48 -6.93 -21.84
C ARG A 348 10.39 -7.28 -22.87
N GLY A 349 9.56 -6.33 -23.26
CA GLY A 349 8.46 -6.58 -24.22
C GLY A 349 7.40 -7.54 -23.69
N VAL A 350 7.23 -7.63 -22.35
CA VAL A 350 6.19 -8.45 -21.72
C VAL A 350 4.83 -7.77 -21.88
N LEU A 351 4.77 -6.47 -21.61
CA LEU A 351 3.58 -5.63 -21.73
C LEU A 351 3.94 -4.28 -22.35
N PRO A 352 3.02 -3.63 -23.08
CA PRO A 352 3.14 -2.23 -23.45
C PRO A 352 3.03 -1.34 -22.18
N LEU A 353 3.52 -0.10 -22.25
CA LEU A 353 3.59 0.83 -21.11
C LEU A 353 2.25 0.97 -20.37
N ALA A 354 1.17 1.18 -21.11
CA ALA A 354 -0.15 1.40 -20.51
C ALA A 354 -0.62 0.20 -19.68
N GLU A 355 -0.42 -1.01 -20.18
CA GLU A 355 -0.81 -2.24 -19.48
C GLU A 355 0.10 -2.52 -18.29
N ALA A 356 1.42 -2.32 -18.44
CA ALA A 356 2.38 -2.47 -17.35
C ALA A 356 2.08 -1.47 -16.21
N TRP A 357 1.75 -0.23 -16.56
CA TRP A 357 1.41 0.79 -15.59
C TRP A 357 0.04 0.56 -14.93
N ALA A 358 -0.91 -0.04 -15.64
CA ALA A 358 -2.21 -0.40 -15.08
C ALA A 358 -2.09 -1.37 -13.90
N LEU A 359 -1.09 -2.27 -13.88
CA LEU A 359 -0.85 -3.21 -12.77
C LEU A 359 -0.57 -2.50 -11.44
N VAL A 360 -0.06 -1.27 -11.47
CA VAL A 360 0.31 -0.48 -10.29
C VAL A 360 -0.56 0.77 -10.11
N SER A 361 -1.59 0.97 -10.93
CA SER A 361 -2.44 2.16 -10.89
C SER A 361 -3.91 1.84 -11.07
N THR A 362 -4.42 1.76 -12.29
CA THR A 362 -5.84 1.60 -12.59
C THR A 362 -6.42 0.29 -12.05
N ASN A 363 -5.70 -0.82 -12.25
CA ASN A 363 -6.15 -2.14 -11.76
C ASN A 363 -6.08 -2.22 -10.24
N ALA A 364 -5.03 -1.64 -9.63
CA ALA A 364 -4.90 -1.55 -8.18
C ALA A 364 -6.02 -0.70 -7.57
N ALA A 365 -6.38 0.43 -8.20
CA ALA A 365 -7.51 1.26 -7.80
C ALA A 365 -8.82 0.46 -7.85
N ALA A 366 -9.08 -0.21 -8.97
CA ALA A 366 -10.29 -1.02 -9.16
C ALA A 366 -10.40 -2.15 -8.13
N ALA A 367 -9.31 -2.90 -7.89
CA ALA A 367 -9.27 -3.98 -6.91
C ALA A 367 -9.59 -3.49 -5.49
N MET A 368 -9.09 -2.30 -5.13
CA MET A 368 -9.30 -1.70 -3.81
C MET A 368 -10.54 -0.80 -3.71
N GLY A 369 -11.41 -0.79 -4.73
CA GLY A 369 -12.65 0.00 -4.74
C GLY A 369 -12.42 1.52 -4.74
N LEU A 370 -11.30 2.01 -5.27
CA LEU A 370 -10.96 3.44 -5.34
C LEU A 370 -11.40 4.02 -6.68
N SER A 371 -12.50 4.74 -6.71
CA SER A 371 -13.05 5.32 -7.95
C SER A 371 -12.46 6.68 -8.32
N ASP A 372 -11.83 7.36 -7.36
CA ASP A 372 -11.34 8.73 -7.45
C ASP A 372 -9.88 8.86 -7.90
N ARG A 373 -9.21 7.76 -8.23
CA ARG A 373 -7.77 7.73 -8.56
C ARG A 373 -7.38 6.58 -9.50
N GLY A 374 -6.08 6.39 -9.77
CA GLY A 374 -5.55 5.35 -10.67
C GLY A 374 -5.62 5.73 -12.14
N LYS A 375 -6.14 6.91 -12.47
CA LYS A 375 -6.22 7.49 -13.82
C LYS A 375 -6.15 9.00 -13.77
N LEU A 376 -5.71 9.64 -14.87
CA LEU A 376 -5.62 11.09 -15.03
C LEU A 376 -6.86 11.60 -15.77
N ALA A 377 -8.00 11.64 -15.05
CA ALA A 377 -9.27 12.12 -15.57
C ALA A 377 -9.79 13.29 -14.73
N PRO A 378 -10.58 14.23 -15.33
CA PRO A 378 -11.22 15.30 -14.60
C PRO A 378 -11.97 14.81 -13.35
N GLY A 379 -11.82 15.54 -12.25
CA GLY A 379 -12.42 15.21 -10.95
C GLY A 379 -11.71 14.11 -10.17
N CYS A 380 -10.80 13.35 -10.79
CA CYS A 380 -9.96 12.40 -10.06
C CYS A 380 -8.92 13.14 -9.20
N ARG A 381 -8.50 12.51 -8.12
CA ARG A 381 -7.42 13.00 -7.29
C ARG A 381 -6.16 13.20 -8.14
N ALA A 382 -5.54 14.37 -8.02
CA ALA A 382 -4.35 14.72 -8.76
C ALA A 382 -3.12 14.01 -8.20
N ASP A 383 -3.04 12.71 -8.48
CA ASP A 383 -1.92 11.84 -8.18
C ASP A 383 -1.20 11.50 -9.48
N CYS A 384 0.02 12.01 -9.63
CA CYS A 384 0.81 11.84 -10.86
C CYS A 384 2.24 11.44 -10.54
N VAL A 385 2.82 10.67 -11.45
CA VAL A 385 4.25 10.39 -11.56
C VAL A 385 4.77 11.05 -12.82
N LEU A 386 5.78 11.91 -12.69
CA LEU A 386 6.53 12.47 -13.81
C LEU A 386 7.79 11.64 -14.01
N ALA A 387 7.90 10.94 -15.12
CA ALA A 387 9.01 10.06 -15.39
C ALA A 387 9.60 10.29 -16.79
N ASP A 388 10.92 10.20 -16.88
CA ASP A 388 11.59 9.98 -18.14
C ASP A 388 11.53 8.48 -18.46
N THR A 389 10.73 8.12 -19.45
CA THR A 389 10.51 6.74 -19.88
C THR A 389 11.20 6.43 -21.20
N CYS A 390 12.10 7.32 -21.65
CA CYS A 390 12.88 7.11 -22.86
C CYS A 390 14.01 6.10 -22.60
N GLY A 391 14.09 5.06 -23.42
CA GLY A 391 15.15 4.03 -23.31
C GLY A 391 14.79 2.89 -22.34
N SER A 392 15.82 2.13 -21.97
CA SER A 392 15.69 0.91 -21.15
C SER A 392 15.72 1.16 -19.65
N GLU A 393 16.14 2.34 -19.21
CA GLU A 393 16.22 2.75 -17.81
C GLU A 393 15.34 3.97 -17.59
N TRP A 394 14.25 3.77 -16.84
CA TRP A 394 13.34 4.86 -16.51
C TRP A 394 13.87 5.65 -15.32
N ARG A 395 13.54 6.93 -15.29
CA ARG A 395 13.89 7.79 -14.19
C ARG A 395 12.66 8.51 -13.66
N LEU A 396 12.33 8.27 -12.40
CA LEU A 396 11.31 9.02 -11.70
C LEU A 396 11.87 10.42 -11.38
N VAL A 397 11.18 11.45 -11.88
CA VAL A 397 11.59 12.86 -11.80
C VAL A 397 10.87 13.60 -10.67
N ALA A 398 9.56 13.39 -10.58
CA ALA A 398 8.74 14.00 -9.54
C ALA A 398 7.49 13.16 -9.27
N THR A 399 6.94 13.34 -8.07
CA THR A 399 5.65 12.76 -7.65
C THR A 399 4.72 13.90 -7.25
N ILE A 400 3.49 13.85 -7.71
CA ILE A 400 2.40 14.73 -7.31
C ILE A 400 1.40 13.87 -6.54
N ALA A 401 1.11 14.24 -5.31
CA ALA A 401 0.14 13.55 -4.46
C ALA A 401 -0.92 14.55 -3.99
N ALA A 402 -2.18 14.32 -4.36
CA ALA A 402 -3.28 15.26 -4.13
C ALA A 402 -2.93 16.70 -4.55
N GLY A 403 -2.35 16.86 -5.75
CA GLY A 403 -1.95 18.15 -6.30
C GLY A 403 -0.69 18.76 -5.66
N ARG A 404 -0.08 18.14 -4.68
CA ARG A 404 1.16 18.61 -4.05
C ARG A 404 2.38 18.01 -4.73
N LEU A 405 3.18 18.87 -5.37
CA LEU A 405 4.39 18.45 -6.07
C LEU A 405 5.54 18.19 -5.10
N THR A 406 6.13 17.01 -5.19
CA THR A 406 7.41 16.68 -4.54
C THR A 406 8.44 16.36 -5.60
N ARG A 407 9.50 17.17 -5.66
CA ARG A 407 10.57 17.02 -6.63
C ARG A 407 11.63 16.05 -6.16
N LEU A 408 12.09 15.17 -7.04
CA LEU A 408 13.09 14.13 -6.73
C LEU A 408 14.43 14.31 -7.46
N SER A 409 14.50 15.04 -8.56
CA SER A 409 15.73 15.21 -9.33
C SER A 409 15.87 16.61 -9.97
N HIS A 410 17.09 16.92 -10.50
CA HIS A 410 17.42 18.17 -11.15
C HIS A 410 16.79 18.32 -12.54
N VAL A 411 15.48 18.43 -12.63
CA VAL A 411 14.83 18.98 -13.81
C VAL A 411 14.68 20.47 -13.58
N SER A 412 15.10 21.28 -14.53
CA SER A 412 14.83 22.74 -14.49
C SER A 412 13.34 22.98 -14.57
N LEU A 413 12.71 23.11 -13.42
CA LEU A 413 11.40 23.75 -13.35
C LEU A 413 11.68 25.23 -13.59
N THR A 414 11.57 25.68 -14.81
CA THR A 414 11.61 27.09 -15.11
C THR A 414 10.33 27.71 -14.58
N ASN A 415 10.36 28.13 -13.32
CA ASN A 415 9.43 29.11 -12.82
C ASN A 415 9.71 30.42 -13.58
N ARG A 416 8.82 30.83 -14.46
CA ARG A 416 8.60 32.23 -14.67
C ARG A 416 7.62 32.69 -13.59
N LEU A 417 8.20 33.22 -12.49
CA LEU A 417 7.49 34.11 -11.57
C LEU A 417 7.12 35.41 -12.27
#